data_143acc64cd3f3fb8b0a8ce310c317efd
#
_entry.id   143acc64cd3f3fb8b0a8ce310c317efd
#
_cell.length_a   1.000
_cell.length_b   1.000
_cell.length_c   1.000
_cell.angle_alpha   90.00
_cell.angle_beta   90.00
_cell.angle_gamma   90.00
#
_symmetry.space_group_name_H-M   'P 1'
#
loop_
_entity.id
_entity.type
_entity.pdbx_description
1 polymer ?
#
loop_
_entity_poly.entity_id
_entity_poly.type
_entity_poly.pdbx_seq_one_letter_code
_entity_poly.pdbx_strand_id
1 'polypeptide(L)'
;MIKKKIVTIVGAGIIGAGWAARMLACGLIVNAYDPSVKARKQLLSNIKTALKSLQRLGLNKNAKLSNLKIYSDLRESLHSTTFVQENAPENEKLKKKLLKDIDKLLPKNIIIASSSSGLLPTRIQSLCNYPERVCIGHPFNPVYSVSYTHLTLPTSVPV
;
A
#
# COMPACT_ATOMS: atom_id res chain seq x y z
N MET A 1 11.60 -15.41 -18.19
CA MET A 1 10.77 -15.55 -16.95
C MET A 1 10.34 -14.16 -16.50
N ILE A 2 9.04 -13.88 -16.45
CA ILE A 2 8.53 -12.59 -15.92
C ILE A 2 8.83 -12.57 -14.43
N LYS A 3 9.70 -11.65 -14.00
CA LYS A 3 10.04 -11.45 -12.58
C LYS A 3 8.76 -11.12 -11.82
N LYS A 4 8.39 -11.94 -10.83
CA LYS A 4 7.19 -11.68 -10.01
C LYS A 4 7.31 -10.30 -9.35
N LYS A 5 6.33 -9.42 -9.59
CA LYS A 5 6.31 -8.09 -8.98
C LYS A 5 6.00 -8.22 -7.48
N ILE A 6 6.80 -7.56 -6.66
CA ILE A 6 6.61 -7.45 -5.21
C ILE A 6 6.02 -6.08 -4.93
N VAL A 7 4.92 -6.03 -4.18
CA VAL A 7 4.30 -4.79 -3.72
C VAL A 7 4.36 -4.72 -2.20
N THR A 8 4.61 -3.55 -1.64
CA THR A 8 4.62 -3.35 -0.20
C THR A 8 3.40 -2.54 0.24
N ILE A 9 2.69 -3.08 1.22
CA ILE A 9 1.56 -2.44 1.89
C ILE A 9 2.06 -1.93 3.25
N VAL A 10 2.06 -0.63 3.42
CA VAL A 10 2.47 0.03 4.67
C VAL A 10 1.24 0.47 5.44
N GLY A 11 1.04 -0.10 6.64
CA GLY A 11 -0.20 0.00 7.41
C GLY A 11 -1.11 -1.21 7.19
N ALA A 12 -1.28 -2.04 8.23
CA ALA A 12 -2.04 -3.30 8.21
C ALA A 12 -3.48 -3.16 8.74
N GLY A 13 -4.03 -1.95 8.72
CA GLY A 13 -5.43 -1.68 9.06
C GLY A 13 -6.42 -2.25 8.03
N ILE A 14 -7.69 -1.88 8.15
CA ILE A 14 -8.77 -2.38 7.25
C ILE A 14 -8.47 -2.05 5.78
N ILE A 15 -8.04 -0.81 5.50
CA ILE A 15 -7.71 -0.37 4.13
C ILE A 15 -6.51 -1.13 3.59
N GLY A 16 -5.42 -1.23 4.38
CA GLY A 16 -4.22 -1.98 3.98
C GLY A 16 -4.50 -3.46 3.77
N ALA A 17 -5.34 -4.09 4.60
CA ALA A 17 -5.78 -5.46 4.40
C ALA A 17 -6.56 -5.65 3.10
N GLY A 18 -7.42 -4.69 2.75
CA GLY A 18 -8.15 -4.67 1.48
C GLY A 18 -7.22 -4.59 0.27
N TRP A 19 -6.24 -3.68 0.30
CA TRP A 19 -5.20 -3.61 -0.73
C TRP A 19 -4.38 -4.89 -0.84
N ALA A 20 -3.93 -5.43 0.31
CA ALA A 20 -3.18 -6.68 0.33
C ALA A 20 -3.97 -7.84 -0.29
N ALA A 21 -5.26 -7.97 0.06
CA ALA A 21 -6.15 -8.97 -0.52
C ALA A 21 -6.29 -8.80 -2.04
N ARG A 22 -6.50 -7.57 -2.52
CA ARG A 22 -6.63 -7.27 -3.95
C ARG A 22 -5.36 -7.62 -4.72
N MET A 23 -4.18 -7.22 -4.20
CA MET A 23 -2.88 -7.51 -4.82
C MET A 23 -2.58 -9.01 -4.85
N LEU A 24 -2.89 -9.74 -3.76
CA LEU A 24 -2.80 -11.20 -3.73
C LEU A 24 -3.74 -11.86 -4.74
N ALA A 25 -4.98 -11.37 -4.86
CA ALA A 25 -5.96 -11.86 -5.84
C ALA A 25 -5.47 -11.68 -7.29
N CYS A 26 -4.66 -10.65 -7.56
CA CYS A 26 -3.97 -10.44 -8.83
C CYS A 26 -2.72 -11.32 -9.02
N GLY A 27 -2.36 -12.16 -8.05
CA GLY A 27 -1.21 -13.08 -8.12
C GLY A 27 0.14 -12.43 -7.80
N LEU A 28 0.14 -11.23 -7.23
CA LEU A 28 1.36 -10.53 -6.82
C LEU A 28 1.93 -11.10 -5.51
N ILE A 29 3.22 -10.84 -5.26
CA ILE A 29 3.82 -11.03 -3.94
C ILE A 29 3.58 -9.76 -3.13
N VAL A 30 3.11 -9.93 -1.89
CA VAL A 30 2.75 -8.82 -0.99
C VAL A 30 3.61 -8.88 0.26
N ASN A 31 4.37 -7.81 0.49
CA ASN A 31 4.99 -7.51 1.76
C ASN A 31 4.07 -6.56 2.53
N ALA A 32 3.66 -6.91 3.75
CA ALA A 32 2.83 -6.05 4.58
C ALA A 32 3.60 -5.62 5.84
N TYR A 33 3.64 -4.33 6.11
CA TYR A 33 4.30 -3.75 7.28
C TYR A 33 3.30 -3.05 8.18
N ASP A 34 3.44 -3.27 9.47
CA ASP A 34 2.81 -2.45 10.50
C ASP A 34 3.64 -2.55 11.81
N PRO A 35 3.90 -1.45 12.53
CA PRO A 35 4.61 -1.51 13.81
C PRO A 35 3.77 -2.18 14.90
N SER A 36 2.43 -2.15 14.80
CA SER A 36 1.52 -2.72 15.78
C SER A 36 1.42 -4.25 15.67
N VAL A 37 1.76 -4.94 16.74
CA VAL A 37 1.56 -6.40 16.86
C VAL A 37 0.10 -6.78 16.66
N LYS A 38 -0.84 -5.99 17.23
CA LYS A 38 -2.28 -6.21 17.10
C LYS A 38 -2.73 -6.13 15.64
N ALA A 39 -2.30 -5.09 14.91
CA ALA A 39 -2.64 -4.92 13.49
C ALA A 39 -2.10 -6.08 12.65
N ARG A 40 -0.84 -6.50 12.85
CA ARG A 40 -0.26 -7.63 12.13
C ARG A 40 -1.00 -8.95 12.39
N LYS A 41 -1.42 -9.21 13.64
CA LYS A 41 -2.23 -10.41 13.97
C LYS A 41 -3.59 -10.40 13.29
N GLN A 42 -4.26 -9.24 13.22
CA GLN A 42 -5.57 -9.09 12.61
C GLN A 42 -5.53 -9.14 11.07
N LEU A 43 -4.40 -8.75 10.46
CA LEU A 43 -4.24 -8.63 9.02
C LEU A 43 -4.64 -9.91 8.27
N LEU A 44 -4.14 -11.06 8.71
CA LEU A 44 -4.40 -12.34 8.03
C LEU A 44 -5.90 -12.70 8.03
N SER A 45 -6.60 -12.46 9.14
CA SER A 45 -8.04 -12.66 9.24
C SER A 45 -8.80 -11.78 8.27
N ASN A 46 -8.47 -10.48 8.23
CA ASN A 46 -9.09 -9.52 7.34
C ASN A 46 -8.86 -9.88 5.86
N ILE A 47 -7.64 -10.28 5.51
CA ILE A 47 -7.32 -10.74 4.14
C ILE A 47 -8.12 -11.97 3.76
N LYS A 48 -8.21 -12.98 4.65
CA LYS A 48 -9.00 -14.19 4.37
C LYS A 48 -10.47 -13.87 4.10
N THR A 49 -11.05 -12.97 4.88
CA THR A 49 -12.43 -12.49 4.67
C THR A 49 -12.59 -11.81 3.31
N ALA A 50 -11.69 -10.90 2.96
CA ALA A 50 -11.71 -10.21 1.68
C ALA A 50 -11.53 -11.17 0.50
N LEU A 51 -10.63 -12.15 0.59
CA LEU A 51 -10.41 -13.15 -0.45
C LEU A 51 -11.63 -14.03 -0.71
N LYS A 52 -12.42 -14.38 0.32
CA LYS A 52 -13.69 -15.09 0.14
C LYS A 52 -14.67 -14.31 -0.73
N SER A 53 -14.75 -12.99 -0.55
CA SER A 53 -15.58 -12.12 -1.39
C SER A 53 -15.03 -12.03 -2.82
N LEU A 54 -13.71 -11.96 -2.98
CA LEU A 54 -13.05 -11.89 -4.28
C LEU A 54 -13.15 -13.19 -5.09
N GLN A 55 -13.33 -14.34 -4.47
CA GLN A 55 -13.53 -15.62 -5.19
C GLN A 55 -14.69 -15.56 -6.17
N ARG A 56 -15.75 -14.81 -5.84
CA ARG A 56 -16.92 -14.60 -6.72
C ARG A 56 -16.60 -13.75 -7.95
N LEU A 57 -15.56 -12.95 -7.90
CA LEU A 57 -15.11 -12.06 -8.98
C LEU A 57 -14.00 -12.67 -9.84
N GLY A 58 -13.58 -13.90 -9.51
CA GLY A 58 -12.45 -14.58 -10.16
C GLY A 58 -11.10 -14.18 -9.56
N LEU A 59 -10.28 -15.19 -9.25
CA LEU A 59 -8.92 -15.01 -8.78
C LEU A 59 -7.92 -15.37 -9.87
N ASN A 60 -6.77 -14.68 -9.87
CA ASN A 60 -5.64 -15.11 -10.70
C ASN A 60 -5.17 -16.50 -10.24
N LYS A 61 -4.77 -17.36 -11.19
CA LYS A 61 -4.23 -18.71 -10.89
C LYS A 61 -3.05 -18.71 -9.92
N ASN A 62 -2.34 -17.60 -9.82
CA ASN A 62 -1.22 -17.41 -8.89
C ASN A 62 -1.63 -16.76 -7.56
N ALA A 63 -2.92 -16.53 -7.32
CA ALA A 63 -3.44 -15.98 -6.08
C ALA A 63 -3.27 -17.00 -4.94
N LYS A 64 -2.27 -16.78 -4.08
CA LYS A 64 -1.95 -17.67 -2.95
C LYS A 64 -1.62 -16.87 -1.71
N LEU A 65 -2.11 -17.30 -0.57
CA LEU A 65 -1.74 -16.71 0.73
C LEU A 65 -0.24 -16.84 1.04
N SER A 66 0.43 -17.85 0.50
CA SER A 66 1.88 -18.02 0.62
C SER A 66 2.69 -16.89 -0.06
N ASN A 67 2.05 -16.06 -0.89
CA ASN A 67 2.65 -14.86 -1.45
C ASN A 67 2.62 -13.66 -0.48
N LEU A 68 2.02 -13.78 0.72
CA LEU A 68 2.01 -12.75 1.75
C LEU A 68 3.15 -12.97 2.74
N LYS A 69 3.91 -11.91 2.99
CA LYS A 69 4.87 -11.82 4.09
C LYS A 69 4.53 -10.62 4.97
N ILE A 70 4.62 -10.80 6.29
CA ILE A 70 4.26 -9.76 7.26
C ILE A 70 5.51 -9.36 8.05
N TYR A 71 5.77 -8.07 8.13
CA TYR A 71 6.97 -7.50 8.73
C TYR A 71 6.66 -6.54 9.87
N SER A 72 7.53 -6.50 10.87
CA SER A 72 7.55 -5.49 11.93
C SER A 72 8.57 -4.39 11.69
N ASP A 73 9.49 -4.60 10.76
CA ASP A 73 10.51 -3.65 10.33
C ASP A 73 10.17 -3.09 8.94
N LEU A 74 10.22 -1.75 8.82
CA LEU A 74 9.89 -1.07 7.58
C LEU A 74 10.92 -1.36 6.48
N ARG A 75 12.21 -1.33 6.81
CA ARG A 75 13.30 -1.54 5.84
C ARG A 75 13.23 -2.95 5.25
N GLU A 76 13.02 -3.96 6.08
CA GLU A 76 12.88 -5.34 5.62
C GLU A 76 11.68 -5.50 4.68
N SER A 77 10.55 -4.85 4.99
CA SER A 77 9.33 -4.94 4.18
C SER A 77 9.50 -4.33 2.79
N LEU A 78 10.36 -3.33 2.65
CA LEU A 78 10.61 -2.61 1.40
C LEU A 78 11.62 -3.33 0.48
N HIS A 79 12.26 -4.40 0.95
CA HIS A 79 13.25 -5.13 0.14
C HIS A 79 12.65 -5.67 -1.16
N SER A 80 13.29 -5.33 -2.29
CA SER A 80 12.89 -5.74 -3.64
C SER A 80 11.47 -5.31 -4.06
N THR A 81 10.86 -4.34 -3.36
CA THR A 81 9.55 -3.82 -3.75
C THR A 81 9.60 -3.07 -5.08
N THR A 82 8.51 -3.15 -5.83
CA THR A 82 8.34 -2.43 -7.11
C THR A 82 7.24 -1.35 -7.04
N PHE A 83 6.48 -1.33 -5.95
CA PHE A 83 5.42 -0.37 -5.69
C PHE A 83 5.08 -0.37 -4.20
N VAL A 84 4.76 0.80 -3.64
CA VAL A 84 4.33 0.95 -2.25
C VAL A 84 2.94 1.56 -2.20
N GLN A 85 2.06 0.96 -1.36
CA GLN A 85 0.78 1.54 -0.98
C GLN A 85 0.79 1.86 0.50
N GLU A 86 0.78 3.13 0.85
CA GLU A 86 0.76 3.64 2.22
C GLU A 86 -0.70 3.79 2.71
N ASN A 87 -0.99 3.26 3.90
CA ASN A 87 -2.32 3.21 4.53
C ASN A 87 -2.26 3.52 6.03
N ALA A 88 -1.28 4.32 6.47
CA ALA A 88 -1.19 4.76 7.85
C ALA A 88 -2.36 5.71 8.21
N PRO A 89 -2.63 5.92 9.50
CA PRO A 89 -3.69 6.84 9.94
C PRO A 89 -3.61 8.22 9.28
N GLU A 90 -4.78 8.86 9.08
CA GLU A 90 -4.91 10.16 8.43
C GLU A 90 -4.40 11.28 9.35
N ASN A 91 -3.09 11.32 9.50
CA ASN A 91 -2.36 12.31 10.30
C ASN A 91 -1.17 12.84 9.48
N GLU A 92 -1.20 14.14 9.16
CA GLU A 92 -0.21 14.78 8.29
C GLU A 92 1.22 14.63 8.81
N LYS A 93 1.45 14.86 10.10
CA LYS A 93 2.79 14.77 10.72
C LYS A 93 3.34 13.35 10.64
N LEU A 94 2.49 12.36 10.90
CA LEU A 94 2.85 10.94 10.79
C LEU A 94 3.19 10.58 9.35
N LYS A 95 2.32 10.94 8.39
CA LYS A 95 2.52 10.63 6.96
C LYS A 95 3.76 11.30 6.40
N LYS A 96 4.02 12.57 6.72
CA LYS A 96 5.27 13.26 6.32
C LYS A 96 6.52 12.49 6.76
N LYS A 97 6.56 12.08 8.02
CA LYS A 97 7.70 11.30 8.54
C LYS A 97 7.81 9.94 7.86
N LEU A 98 6.70 9.21 7.77
CA LEU A 98 6.67 7.87 7.18
C LEU A 98 7.06 7.88 5.70
N LEU A 99 6.51 8.79 4.91
CA LEU A 99 6.84 8.93 3.48
C LEU A 99 8.30 9.33 3.27
N LYS A 100 8.85 10.23 4.11
CA LYS A 100 10.28 10.53 4.13
C LYS A 100 11.14 9.30 4.38
N ASP A 101 10.75 8.47 5.36
CA ASP A 101 11.50 7.26 5.72
C ASP A 101 11.44 6.22 4.59
N ILE A 102 10.27 6.02 3.97
CA ILE A 102 10.10 5.16 2.80
C ILE A 102 10.93 5.68 1.62
N ASP A 103 10.86 6.98 1.34
CA ASP A 103 11.57 7.63 0.24
C ASP A 103 13.08 7.44 0.32
N LYS A 104 13.65 7.53 1.53
CA LYS A 104 15.08 7.30 1.75
C LYS A 104 15.54 5.86 1.52
N LEU A 105 14.64 4.90 1.68
CA LEU A 105 14.95 3.47 1.62
C LEU A 105 14.80 2.87 0.23
N LEU A 106 14.17 3.59 -0.70
CA LEU A 106 13.82 3.07 -2.03
C LEU A 106 14.55 3.78 -3.17
N PRO A 107 14.86 3.07 -4.25
CA PRO A 107 15.28 3.68 -5.51
C PRO A 107 14.26 4.71 -6.00
N LYS A 108 14.74 5.79 -6.64
CA LYS A 108 13.92 6.93 -7.09
C LYS A 108 12.77 6.59 -8.06
N ASN A 109 12.88 5.47 -8.77
CA ASN A 109 11.90 5.02 -9.76
C ASN A 109 10.75 4.20 -9.18
N ILE A 110 10.70 3.99 -7.85
CA ILE A 110 9.60 3.26 -7.21
C ILE A 110 8.51 4.24 -6.79
N ILE A 111 7.30 4.03 -7.29
CA ILE A 111 6.12 4.85 -6.96
C ILE A 111 5.65 4.53 -5.54
N ILE A 112 5.28 5.58 -4.82
CA ILE A 112 4.70 5.53 -3.48
C ILE A 112 3.30 6.15 -3.55
N ALA A 113 2.27 5.32 -3.47
CA ALA A 113 0.88 5.77 -3.41
C ALA A 113 0.41 5.84 -1.95
N SER A 114 -0.33 6.88 -1.60
CA SER A 114 -0.96 7.03 -0.28
C SER A 114 -2.48 6.91 -0.39
N SER A 115 -3.09 6.20 0.54
CA SER A 115 -4.56 6.11 0.69
C SER A 115 -5.16 7.32 1.40
N SER A 116 -4.43 8.43 1.50
CA SER A 116 -4.95 9.66 2.11
C SER A 116 -6.18 10.18 1.37
N SER A 117 -7.20 10.62 2.12
CA SER A 117 -8.43 11.15 1.56
C SER A 117 -8.54 12.68 1.63
N GLY A 118 -8.02 13.28 2.69
CA GLY A 118 -8.17 14.71 2.96
C GLY A 118 -6.87 15.53 2.98
N LEU A 119 -5.71 14.86 2.93
CA LEU A 119 -4.43 15.55 2.97
C LEU A 119 -3.89 15.78 1.55
N LEU A 120 -3.45 16.99 1.27
CA LEU A 120 -2.86 17.33 -0.02
C LEU A 120 -1.55 16.57 -0.26
N PRO A 121 -1.34 15.98 -1.45
CA PRO A 121 -0.10 15.27 -1.79
C PRO A 121 1.14 16.14 -1.55
N THR A 122 1.11 17.40 -1.98
CA THR A 122 2.19 18.36 -1.80
C THR A 122 2.60 18.59 -0.34
N ARG A 123 1.64 18.46 0.59
CA ARG A 123 1.91 18.59 2.02
C ARG A 123 2.55 17.33 2.60
N ILE A 124 1.99 16.15 2.32
CA ILE A 124 2.48 14.89 2.89
C ILE A 124 3.84 14.47 2.33
N GLN A 125 4.18 14.85 1.10
CA GLN A 125 5.45 14.55 0.44
C GLN A 125 6.55 15.59 0.72
N SER A 126 6.27 16.67 1.45
CA SER A 126 7.16 17.84 1.61
C SER A 126 8.52 17.55 2.24
N LEU A 127 8.71 16.39 2.85
CA LEU A 127 9.99 15.95 3.43
C LEU A 127 10.69 14.85 2.61
N CYS A 128 10.14 14.46 1.45
CA CYS A 128 10.74 13.48 0.56
C CYS A 128 11.85 14.10 -0.28
N ASN A 129 12.87 13.31 -0.61
CA ASN A 129 13.93 13.71 -1.55
C ASN A 129 13.44 13.68 -3.00
N TYR A 130 12.47 12.78 -3.30
CA TYR A 130 11.88 12.58 -4.62
C TYR A 130 10.35 12.67 -4.51
N PRO A 131 9.79 13.89 -4.24
CA PRO A 131 8.36 14.07 -4.02
C PRO A 131 7.51 13.72 -5.25
N GLU A 132 8.05 13.83 -6.46
CA GLU A 132 7.36 13.57 -7.73
C GLU A 132 6.87 12.13 -7.89
N ARG A 133 7.42 11.18 -7.13
CA ARG A 133 6.99 9.77 -7.13
C ARG A 133 5.90 9.44 -6.10
N VAL A 134 5.51 10.42 -5.30
CA VAL A 134 4.44 10.27 -4.31
C VAL A 134 3.13 10.74 -4.91
N CYS A 135 2.12 9.88 -4.92
CA CYS A 135 0.79 10.21 -5.42
C CYS A 135 -0.30 9.75 -4.44
N ILE A 136 -1.52 10.22 -4.64
CA ILE A 136 -2.69 9.69 -3.94
C ILE A 136 -3.25 8.52 -4.74
N GLY A 137 -3.32 7.36 -4.10
CA GLY A 137 -4.02 6.17 -4.59
C GLY A 137 -5.17 5.85 -3.64
N HIS A 138 -6.17 6.75 -3.62
CA HIS A 138 -7.30 6.64 -2.71
C HIS A 138 -8.26 5.52 -3.13
N PRO A 139 -8.53 4.52 -2.25
CA PRO A 139 -9.48 3.47 -2.59
C PRO A 139 -10.90 3.85 -2.19
N PHE A 140 -11.88 3.30 -2.90
CA PHE A 140 -13.23 3.22 -2.38
C PHE A 140 -13.39 1.96 -1.51
N ASN A 141 -14.20 2.05 -0.47
CA ASN A 141 -14.44 0.94 0.45
C ASN A 141 -15.67 0.12 0.00
N PRO A 142 -15.60 -1.21 -0.07
CA PRO A 142 -14.47 -2.06 0.30
C PRO A 142 -13.41 -2.15 -0.83
N VAL A 143 -12.16 -1.86 -0.46
CA VAL A 143 -10.99 -1.74 -1.37
C VAL A 143 -10.82 -2.92 -2.32
N TYR A 144 -11.10 -4.13 -1.83
CA TYR A 144 -10.89 -5.35 -2.59
C TYR A 144 -11.97 -5.63 -3.66
N SER A 145 -13.16 -5.04 -3.54
CA SER A 145 -14.29 -5.32 -4.45
C SER A 145 -14.62 -4.19 -5.40
N VAL A 146 -14.22 -2.96 -5.09
CA VAL A 146 -14.45 -1.80 -5.95
C VAL A 146 -13.37 -1.73 -7.03
N SER A 147 -13.79 -1.73 -8.29
CA SER A 147 -12.88 -1.75 -9.44
C SER A 147 -12.22 -0.41 -9.74
N TYR A 148 -12.72 0.67 -9.17
CA TYR A 148 -12.24 2.03 -9.42
C TYR A 148 -11.42 2.56 -8.24
N THR A 149 -10.19 2.95 -8.54
CA THR A 149 -9.29 3.67 -7.62
C THR A 149 -9.00 5.03 -8.23
N HIS A 150 -9.25 6.10 -7.48
CA HIS A 150 -8.94 7.46 -7.93
C HIS A 150 -7.46 7.77 -7.72
N LEU A 151 -6.77 8.12 -8.80
CA LEU A 151 -5.39 8.59 -8.77
C LEU A 151 -5.40 10.11 -8.95
N THR A 152 -4.90 10.83 -7.94
CA THR A 152 -4.58 12.26 -8.08
C THR A 152 -3.08 12.44 -7.98
N LEU A 153 -2.52 13.07 -9.01
CA LEU A 153 -1.13 13.54 -9.00
C LEU A 153 -1.06 14.88 -8.25
N PRO A 154 0.12 15.24 -7.73
CA PRO A 154 0.33 16.57 -7.18
C PRO A 154 0.03 17.61 -8.26
N THR A 155 -0.95 18.46 -8.03
CA THR A 155 -1.22 19.60 -8.92
C THR A 155 -0.29 20.73 -8.52
N SER A 156 0.54 21.15 -9.44
CA SER A 156 1.37 22.35 -9.33
C SER A 156 0.60 23.63 -9.66
N VAL A 157 -0.70 23.69 -9.39
CA VAL A 157 -1.47 24.91 -9.61
C VAL A 157 -1.35 25.74 -8.33
N PRO A 158 -0.63 26.86 -8.33
CA PRO A 158 -0.72 27.84 -7.27
C PRO A 158 -2.13 28.44 -7.32
N VAL A 159 -2.83 28.43 -6.19
CA VAL A 159 -4.04 29.23 -5.98
C VAL A 159 -3.60 30.63 -5.63
#